data_a9a964cdc6eaea17b5baadab4a5090b2
#
_entry.id   a9a964cdc6eaea17b5baadab4a5090b2
#
_cell.length_a   1.000
_cell.length_b   1.000
_cell.length_c   1.000
_cell.angle_alpha   90.00
_cell.angle_beta   90.00
_cell.angle_gamma   90.00
#
_symmetry.space_group_name_H-M   'P 1'
#
loop_
_entity.id
_entity.type
_entity.pdbx_description
1 polymer ?
#
loop_
_entity_poly.entity_id
_entity_poly.type
_entity_poly.pdbx_seq_one_letter_code
_entity_poly.pdbx_strand_id
1 'polypeptide(L)'
;GFELMRYIAPLGIPVIFLTAKADVDDRVTGLRLGADDYIVKPFEMIELLARIDTVLRRYGKGSVELSLGDVTINTRTRVVTKSGAVIELRVREYDLAVFLLRNRDLPLFRETIYERVWGGEFTGDTRTVDIHIRRLRQKLGWEDRLVTINRVGYKLNSKI
;
A
#
# COMPACT_ATOMS: atom_id res chain seq x y z
N GLY A 1 20.09 -15.72 -7.72
CA GLY A 1 18.92 -14.89 -8.07
C GLY A 1 17.98 -15.59 -9.05
N PHE A 2 18.52 -16.10 -10.18
CA PHE A 2 17.69 -16.70 -11.24
C PHE A 2 16.99 -18.00 -10.82
N GLU A 3 17.58 -18.82 -9.98
CA GLU A 3 16.91 -20.02 -9.44
C GLU A 3 15.69 -19.69 -8.61
N LEU A 4 15.75 -18.63 -7.82
CA LEU A 4 14.64 -18.18 -6.98
C LEU A 4 13.43 -17.77 -7.82
N MET A 5 13.66 -17.22 -9.02
CA MET A 5 12.57 -16.82 -9.94
C MET A 5 11.66 -17.97 -10.33
N ARG A 6 12.18 -19.19 -10.46
CA ARG A 6 11.36 -20.38 -10.80
C ARG A 6 10.28 -20.66 -9.74
N TYR A 7 10.53 -20.27 -8.49
CA TYR A 7 9.60 -20.44 -7.37
C TYR A 7 8.68 -19.23 -7.19
N ILE A 8 9.17 -18.01 -7.48
CA ILE A 8 8.42 -16.76 -7.25
C ILE A 8 7.50 -16.41 -8.41
N ALA A 9 7.93 -16.63 -9.66
CA ALA A 9 7.17 -16.27 -10.85
C ALA A 9 5.73 -16.83 -10.87
N PRO A 10 5.47 -18.11 -10.48
CA PRO A 10 4.12 -18.65 -10.45
C PRO A 10 3.21 -17.99 -9.39
N LEU A 11 3.79 -17.30 -8.40
CA LEU A 11 3.03 -16.65 -7.32
C LEU A 11 2.49 -15.27 -7.69
N GLY A 12 2.82 -14.75 -8.90
CA GLY A 12 2.40 -13.42 -9.32
C GLY A 12 2.95 -12.29 -8.45
N ILE A 13 4.10 -12.51 -7.81
CA ILE A 13 4.78 -11.51 -6.99
C ILE A 13 5.67 -10.67 -7.90
N PRO A 14 5.52 -9.32 -7.90
CA PRO A 14 6.39 -8.46 -8.69
C PRO A 14 7.86 -8.54 -8.22
N VAL A 15 8.78 -8.65 -9.17
CA VAL A 15 10.21 -8.83 -8.90
C VAL A 15 11.04 -7.85 -9.70
N ILE A 16 11.93 -7.13 -9.02
CA ILE A 16 12.96 -6.28 -9.62
C ILE A 16 14.34 -6.86 -9.26
N PHE A 17 15.15 -7.19 -10.26
CA PHE A 17 16.52 -7.60 -10.04
C PHE A 17 17.45 -6.41 -9.77
N LEU A 18 18.20 -6.48 -8.67
CA LEU A 18 19.30 -5.56 -8.36
C LEU A 18 20.63 -6.33 -8.50
N THR A 19 21.48 -5.93 -9.44
CA THR A 19 22.68 -6.66 -9.77
C THR A 19 23.87 -5.76 -10.10
N ALA A 20 25.09 -6.25 -9.83
CA ALA A 20 26.31 -5.61 -10.28
C ALA A 20 26.67 -5.96 -11.74
N LYS A 21 25.94 -6.92 -12.34
CA LYS A 21 26.21 -7.38 -13.72
C LYS A 21 25.46 -6.51 -14.71
N ALA A 22 26.20 -5.80 -15.56
CA ALA A 22 25.67 -4.96 -16.63
C ALA A 22 25.49 -5.74 -17.96
N ASP A 23 25.77 -7.05 -17.97
CA ASP A 23 25.72 -7.85 -19.18
C ASP A 23 24.30 -7.93 -19.75
N VAL A 24 24.18 -7.72 -21.04
CA VAL A 24 22.90 -7.73 -21.77
C VAL A 24 22.24 -9.12 -21.70
N ASP A 25 23.04 -10.18 -21.76
CA ASP A 25 22.54 -11.56 -21.74
C ASP A 25 21.93 -11.91 -20.35
N ASP A 26 22.55 -11.46 -19.27
CA ASP A 26 22.01 -11.63 -17.92
C ASP A 26 20.69 -10.86 -17.72
N ARG A 27 20.58 -9.65 -18.29
CA ARG A 27 19.34 -8.84 -18.27
C ARG A 27 18.21 -9.51 -19.04
N VAL A 28 18.48 -9.96 -20.25
CA VAL A 28 17.50 -10.66 -21.10
C VAL A 28 17.05 -11.96 -20.42
N THR A 29 17.97 -12.70 -19.81
CA THR A 29 17.66 -13.92 -19.05
C THR A 29 16.75 -13.63 -17.87
N GLY A 30 17.04 -12.60 -17.08
CA GLY A 30 16.21 -12.20 -15.93
C GLY A 30 14.79 -11.83 -16.32
N LEU A 31 14.63 -11.03 -17.38
CA LEU A 31 13.32 -10.63 -17.90
C LEU A 31 12.54 -11.82 -18.49
N ARG A 32 13.21 -12.74 -19.23
CA ARG A 32 12.59 -13.96 -19.76
C ARG A 32 12.11 -14.91 -18.67
N LEU A 33 12.76 -14.91 -17.50
CA LEU A 33 12.34 -15.68 -16.35
C LEU A 33 11.15 -15.08 -15.58
N GLY A 34 10.64 -13.93 -16.03
CA GLY A 34 9.45 -13.30 -15.47
C GLY A 34 9.72 -12.16 -14.47
N ALA A 35 10.94 -11.62 -14.44
CA ALA A 35 11.20 -10.38 -13.69
C ALA A 35 10.51 -9.19 -14.36
N ASP A 36 10.01 -8.27 -13.55
CA ASP A 36 9.28 -7.08 -14.00
C ASP A 36 10.20 -5.95 -14.39
N ASP A 37 11.38 -5.87 -13.79
CA ASP A 37 12.41 -4.90 -14.13
C ASP A 37 13.79 -5.36 -13.64
N TYR A 38 14.82 -4.61 -14.02
CA TYR A 38 16.21 -4.92 -13.78
C TYR A 38 17.01 -3.62 -13.55
N ILE A 39 17.74 -3.53 -12.44
CA ILE A 39 18.55 -2.36 -12.10
C ILE A 39 19.99 -2.80 -11.87
N VAL A 40 20.92 -2.10 -12.51
CA VAL A 40 22.37 -2.35 -12.37
C VAL A 40 22.93 -1.46 -11.28
N LYS A 41 23.74 -2.05 -10.39
CA LYS A 41 24.50 -1.32 -9.36
C LYS A 41 25.76 -0.68 -9.98
N PRO A 42 26.13 0.55 -9.56
CA PRO A 42 25.44 1.42 -8.61
C PRO A 42 24.22 2.10 -9.22
N PHE A 43 23.21 2.37 -8.40
CA PHE A 43 21.98 3.08 -8.80
C PHE A 43 21.62 4.14 -7.76
N GLU A 44 20.91 5.17 -8.21
CA GLU A 44 20.36 6.18 -7.31
C GLU A 44 19.05 5.71 -6.67
N MET A 45 18.85 6.04 -5.40
CA MET A 45 17.62 5.65 -4.68
C MET A 45 16.36 6.14 -5.38
N ILE A 46 16.39 7.32 -5.98
CA ILE A 46 15.27 7.88 -6.73
C ILE A 46 14.92 7.04 -7.96
N GLU A 47 15.92 6.45 -8.62
CA GLU A 47 15.71 5.53 -9.75
C GLU A 47 15.00 4.26 -9.28
N LEU A 48 15.47 3.65 -8.18
CA LEU A 48 14.86 2.46 -7.61
C LEU A 48 13.38 2.71 -7.25
N LEU A 49 13.08 3.83 -6.57
CA LEU A 49 11.72 4.17 -6.20
C LEU A 49 10.80 4.37 -7.41
N ALA A 50 11.27 5.05 -8.45
CA ALA A 50 10.51 5.26 -9.68
C ALA A 50 10.19 3.93 -10.40
N ARG A 51 11.12 2.97 -10.39
CA ARG A 51 10.92 1.63 -10.98
C ARG A 51 9.95 0.79 -10.14
N ILE A 52 10.07 0.82 -8.82
CA ILE A 52 9.11 0.17 -7.92
C ILE A 52 7.68 0.68 -8.18
N ASP A 53 7.50 1.99 -8.26
CA ASP A 53 6.20 2.60 -8.54
C ASP A 53 5.63 2.14 -9.90
N THR A 54 6.50 2.06 -10.90
CA THR A 54 6.10 1.62 -12.25
C THR A 54 5.66 0.15 -12.25
N VAL A 55 6.40 -0.72 -11.58
CA VAL A 55 6.08 -2.14 -11.46
C VAL A 55 4.79 -2.34 -10.67
N LEU A 56 4.67 -1.73 -9.49
CA LEU A 56 3.48 -1.84 -8.65
C LEU A 56 2.21 -1.34 -9.36
N ARG A 57 2.33 -0.31 -10.18
CA ARG A 57 1.21 0.21 -10.98
C ARG A 57 0.70 -0.82 -11.98
N ARG A 58 1.58 -1.61 -12.63
CA ARG A 58 1.19 -2.70 -13.55
C ARG A 58 0.39 -3.79 -12.83
N TYR A 59 0.72 -4.06 -11.56
CA TYR A 59 0.01 -5.04 -10.74
C TYR A 59 -1.24 -4.50 -10.03
N GLY A 60 -1.62 -3.25 -10.29
CA GLY A 60 -2.72 -2.58 -9.59
C GLY A 60 -2.45 -2.31 -8.10
N LYS A 61 -1.24 -2.63 -7.60
CA LYS A 61 -0.83 -2.45 -6.21
C LYS A 61 -0.29 -1.06 -5.91
N GLY A 62 0.13 -0.34 -6.95
CA GLY A 62 0.64 1.03 -6.89
C GLY A 62 -0.34 2.04 -7.49
N SER A 63 -1.66 1.80 -7.39
CA SER A 63 -2.65 2.75 -7.88
C SER A 63 -2.43 4.12 -7.27
N VAL A 64 -2.25 5.13 -8.12
CA VAL A 64 -2.16 6.55 -7.72
C VAL A 64 -3.48 7.02 -7.16
N GLU A 65 -4.57 6.43 -7.63
CA GLU A 65 -5.93 6.73 -7.17
C GLU A 65 -6.53 5.53 -6.46
N LEU A 66 -6.96 5.75 -5.21
CA LEU A 66 -7.69 4.80 -4.40
C LEU A 66 -9.10 5.32 -4.21
N SER A 67 -10.10 4.49 -4.44
CA SER A 67 -11.51 4.90 -4.30
C SER A 67 -12.34 3.85 -3.55
N LEU A 68 -13.31 4.33 -2.81
CA LEU A 68 -14.31 3.53 -2.12
C LEU A 68 -15.60 4.33 -1.93
N GLY A 69 -16.67 3.88 -2.57
CA GLY A 69 -17.93 4.65 -2.60
C GLY A 69 -17.73 6.02 -3.27
N ASP A 70 -18.07 7.07 -2.56
CA ASP A 70 -17.94 8.46 -3.00
C ASP A 70 -16.61 9.13 -2.57
N VAL A 71 -15.71 8.35 -1.95
CA VAL A 71 -14.39 8.83 -1.51
C VAL A 71 -13.33 8.43 -2.52
N THR A 72 -12.47 9.39 -2.90
CA THR A 72 -11.32 9.17 -3.77
C THR A 72 -10.08 9.82 -3.14
N ILE A 73 -8.96 9.10 -3.14
CA ILE A 73 -7.66 9.57 -2.67
C ILE A 73 -6.66 9.49 -3.81
N ASN A 74 -6.10 10.63 -4.22
CA ASN A 74 -4.95 10.67 -5.10
C ASN A 74 -3.67 10.60 -4.25
N THR A 75 -2.94 9.49 -4.34
CA THR A 75 -1.77 9.26 -3.49
C THR A 75 -0.54 10.07 -3.91
N ARG A 76 -0.52 10.58 -5.15
CA ARG A 76 0.57 11.44 -5.64
C ARG A 76 0.42 12.87 -5.11
N THR A 77 -0.79 13.43 -5.20
CA THR A 77 -1.09 14.81 -4.75
C THR A 77 -1.52 14.87 -3.30
N ARG A 78 -1.83 13.74 -2.67
CA ARG A 78 -2.42 13.59 -1.32
C ARG A 78 -3.78 14.26 -1.17
N VAL A 79 -4.47 14.52 -2.29
CA VAL A 79 -5.81 15.10 -2.29
C VAL A 79 -6.85 14.01 -2.02
N VAL A 80 -7.73 14.27 -1.07
CA VAL A 80 -8.87 13.42 -0.70
C VAL A 80 -10.15 14.15 -1.09
N THR A 81 -11.03 13.47 -1.80
CA THR A 81 -12.36 14.00 -2.14
C THR A 81 -13.44 13.06 -1.65
N LYS A 82 -14.59 13.64 -1.28
CA LYS A 82 -15.83 12.93 -0.96
C LYS A 82 -16.96 13.59 -1.73
N SER A 83 -17.68 12.82 -2.53
CA SER A 83 -18.75 13.35 -3.43
C SER A 83 -18.26 14.54 -4.27
N GLY A 84 -17.00 14.52 -4.72
CA GLY A 84 -16.37 15.58 -5.51
C GLY A 84 -15.84 16.78 -4.71
N ALA A 85 -16.14 16.91 -3.43
CA ALA A 85 -15.62 17.97 -2.57
C ALA A 85 -14.33 17.54 -1.86
N VAL A 86 -13.35 18.44 -1.78
CA VAL A 86 -12.07 18.18 -1.09
C VAL A 86 -12.32 18.07 0.40
N ILE A 87 -11.79 16.98 1.00
CA ILE A 87 -11.83 16.73 2.44
C ILE A 87 -10.43 16.87 3.00
N GLU A 88 -10.28 17.68 4.04
CA GLU A 88 -9.01 17.87 4.71
C GLU A 88 -8.80 16.81 5.79
N LEU A 89 -7.78 15.97 5.59
CA LEU A 89 -7.32 14.99 6.56
C LEU A 89 -5.99 15.43 7.15
N ARG A 90 -5.83 15.22 8.46
CA ARG A 90 -4.51 15.35 9.11
C ARG A 90 -3.58 14.24 8.61
N VAL A 91 -2.26 14.44 8.74
CA VAL A 91 -1.25 13.51 8.21
C VAL A 91 -1.55 12.06 8.60
N ARG A 92 -1.79 11.78 9.86
CA ARG A 92 -2.06 10.40 10.34
C ARG A 92 -3.44 9.88 9.94
N GLU A 93 -4.42 10.74 9.79
CA GLU A 93 -5.74 10.36 9.25
C GLU A 93 -5.61 9.94 7.79
N TYR A 94 -4.83 10.69 7.00
CA TYR A 94 -4.53 10.35 5.61
C TYR A 94 -3.78 9.01 5.51
N ASP A 95 -2.69 8.85 6.27
CA ASP A 95 -1.88 7.63 6.26
C ASP A 95 -2.73 6.41 6.63
N LEU A 96 -3.60 6.54 7.63
CA LEU A 96 -4.54 5.51 8.05
C LEU A 96 -5.57 5.19 6.96
N ALA A 97 -6.14 6.20 6.31
CA ALA A 97 -7.11 6.02 5.24
C ALA A 97 -6.50 5.24 4.05
N VAL A 98 -5.29 5.61 3.63
CA VAL A 98 -4.56 4.91 2.57
C VAL A 98 -4.25 3.47 2.96
N PHE A 99 -3.79 3.24 4.20
CA PHE A 99 -3.49 1.90 4.70
C PHE A 99 -4.74 1.00 4.72
N LEU A 100 -5.88 1.51 5.20
CA LEU A 100 -7.14 0.78 5.22
C LEU A 100 -7.65 0.47 3.80
N LEU A 101 -7.56 1.42 2.86
CA LEU A 101 -7.99 1.22 1.47
C LEU A 101 -7.15 0.17 0.75
N ARG A 102 -5.85 0.14 1.01
CA ARG A 102 -4.95 -0.89 0.44
C ARG A 102 -5.16 -2.28 1.02
N ASN A 103 -5.71 -2.36 2.23
CA ASN A 103 -6.01 -3.60 2.94
C ASN A 103 -7.51 -3.83 3.14
N ARG A 104 -8.35 -3.28 2.24
CA ARG A 104 -9.80 -3.45 2.32
C ARG A 104 -10.20 -4.93 2.31
N ASP A 105 -11.30 -5.22 2.97
CA ASP A 105 -11.86 -6.56 3.18
C ASP A 105 -11.02 -7.50 4.07
N LEU A 106 -9.88 -7.03 4.59
CA LEU A 106 -9.05 -7.77 5.54
C LEU A 106 -9.27 -7.27 6.97
N PRO A 107 -9.48 -8.16 7.95
CA PRO A 107 -9.42 -7.80 9.36
C PRO A 107 -7.99 -7.39 9.74
N LEU A 108 -7.83 -6.24 10.38
CA LEU A 108 -6.54 -5.69 10.76
C LEU A 108 -6.49 -5.56 12.28
N PHE A 109 -5.45 -6.13 12.89
CA PHE A 109 -5.19 -5.95 14.32
C PHE A 109 -4.81 -4.51 14.64
N ARG A 110 -5.21 -4.02 15.82
CA ARG A 110 -4.89 -2.65 16.27
C ARG A 110 -3.38 -2.40 16.31
N GLU A 111 -2.62 -3.38 16.77
CA GLU A 111 -1.17 -3.36 16.82
C GLU A 111 -0.58 -3.18 15.41
N THR A 112 -1.03 -3.97 14.47
CA THR A 112 -0.59 -3.89 13.06
C THR A 112 -0.91 -2.52 12.46
N ILE A 113 -2.10 -1.99 12.70
CA ILE A 113 -2.48 -0.64 12.25
C ILE A 113 -1.55 0.40 12.86
N TYR A 114 -1.28 0.32 14.17
CA TYR A 114 -0.39 1.25 14.85
C TYR A 114 1.03 1.22 14.26
N GLU A 115 1.64 0.06 14.17
CA GLU A 115 3.00 -0.11 13.67
C GLU A 115 3.15 0.37 12.22
N ARG A 116 2.17 0.09 11.37
CA ARG A 116 2.21 0.46 9.95
C ARG A 116 1.95 1.94 9.70
N VAL A 117 1.10 2.58 10.49
CA VAL A 117 0.68 3.97 10.27
C VAL A 117 1.53 4.95 11.08
N TRP A 118 1.86 4.63 12.34
CA TRP A 118 2.66 5.51 13.20
C TRP A 118 4.14 5.19 13.19
N GLY A 119 4.50 3.95 12.86
CA GLY A 119 5.88 3.45 12.96
C GLY A 119 6.29 3.13 14.40
N GLY A 120 7.37 2.35 14.54
CA GLY A 120 7.86 1.92 15.84
C GLY A 120 7.08 0.75 16.44
N GLU A 121 7.55 0.27 17.57
CA GLU A 121 6.93 -0.83 18.30
C GLU A 121 5.64 -0.38 18.98
N PHE A 122 4.66 -1.26 18.99
CA PHE A 122 3.41 -1.04 19.70
C PHE A 122 3.64 -1.08 21.22
N THR A 123 3.28 -0.01 21.92
CA THR A 123 3.52 0.16 23.36
C THR A 123 2.32 -0.23 24.25
N GLY A 124 1.30 -0.87 23.66
CA GLY A 124 0.12 -1.35 24.40
C GLY A 124 -1.06 -0.38 24.48
N ASP A 125 -0.93 0.85 23.98
CA ASP A 125 -2.05 1.82 23.95
C ASP A 125 -2.71 1.89 22.57
N THR A 126 -3.90 1.31 22.45
CA THR A 126 -4.68 1.29 21.22
C THR A 126 -5.57 2.53 21.05
N ARG A 127 -5.69 3.39 22.05
CA ARG A 127 -6.61 4.57 22.03
C ARG A 127 -6.30 5.51 20.87
N THR A 128 -5.04 5.67 20.52
CA THR A 128 -4.62 6.48 19.38
C THR A 128 -5.25 5.98 18.07
N VAL A 129 -5.24 4.66 17.84
CA VAL A 129 -5.87 4.04 16.67
C VAL A 129 -7.39 4.29 16.70
N ASP A 130 -8.04 4.01 17.84
CA ASP A 130 -9.50 4.10 17.97
C ASP A 130 -10.01 5.53 17.73
N ILE A 131 -9.28 6.55 18.22
CA ILE A 131 -9.62 7.97 18.00
C ILE A 131 -9.54 8.31 16.50
N HIS A 132 -8.50 7.87 15.81
CA HIS A 132 -8.33 8.15 14.38
C HIS A 132 -9.33 7.40 13.51
N ILE A 133 -9.68 6.16 13.86
CA ILE A 133 -10.77 5.40 13.23
C ILE A 133 -12.10 6.16 13.36
N ARG A 134 -12.43 6.65 14.56
CA ARG A 134 -13.65 7.45 14.78
C ARG A 134 -13.68 8.70 13.90
N ARG A 135 -12.55 9.43 13.81
CA ARG A 135 -12.44 10.63 12.97
C ARG A 135 -12.62 10.32 11.50
N LEU A 136 -12.01 9.24 11.00
CA LEU A 136 -12.17 8.81 9.61
C LEU A 136 -13.61 8.43 9.29
N ARG A 137 -14.28 7.69 10.15
CA ARG A 137 -15.72 7.40 10.00
C ARG A 137 -16.50 8.66 9.76
N GLN A 138 -16.33 9.66 10.62
CA GLN A 138 -17.06 10.93 10.54
C GLN A 138 -16.71 11.73 9.28
N LYS A 139 -15.41 11.88 8.97
CA LYS A 139 -14.95 12.71 7.85
C LYS A 139 -15.26 12.11 6.49
N LEU A 140 -15.13 10.80 6.36
CA LEU A 140 -15.26 10.08 5.10
C LEU A 140 -16.63 9.40 4.93
N GLY A 141 -17.49 9.44 5.95
CA GLY A 141 -18.79 8.77 5.93
C GLY A 141 -18.65 7.25 5.87
N TRP A 142 -17.67 6.72 6.59
CA TRP A 142 -17.36 5.28 6.60
C TRP A 142 -17.93 4.54 7.82
N GLU A 143 -18.96 5.07 8.43
CA GLU A 143 -19.58 4.47 9.63
C GLU A 143 -20.03 3.03 9.38
N ASP A 144 -20.64 2.76 8.22
CA ASP A 144 -21.15 1.44 7.85
C ASP A 144 -20.09 0.54 7.17
N ARG A 145 -19.03 1.13 6.64
CA ARG A 145 -17.96 0.40 5.94
C ARG A 145 -16.79 0.03 6.83
N LEU A 146 -16.37 0.94 7.69
CA LEU A 146 -15.24 0.74 8.60
C LEU A 146 -15.74 0.15 9.91
N VAL A 147 -15.83 -1.16 9.93
CA VAL A 147 -16.42 -1.91 11.04
C VAL A 147 -15.40 -2.31 12.10
N THR A 148 -15.87 -2.42 13.34
CA THR A 148 -15.07 -2.95 14.43
C THR A 148 -15.22 -4.47 14.46
N ILE A 149 -14.09 -5.19 14.47
CA ILE A 149 -14.04 -6.63 14.69
C ILE A 149 -13.65 -6.87 16.15
N ASN A 150 -14.58 -7.41 16.92
CA ASN A 150 -14.38 -7.62 18.37
C ASN A 150 -13.11 -8.44 18.64
N ARG A 151 -12.31 -7.99 19.62
CA ARG A 151 -11.03 -8.58 20.04
C ARG A 151 -9.93 -8.65 18.96
N VAL A 152 -10.16 -8.10 17.76
CA VAL A 152 -9.20 -8.03 16.67
C VAL A 152 -8.81 -6.58 16.41
N GLY A 153 -9.71 -5.80 15.86
CA GLY A 153 -9.43 -4.44 15.44
C GLY A 153 -10.48 -3.92 14.49
N TYR A 154 -10.08 -3.65 13.26
CA TYR A 154 -10.93 -2.99 12.28
C TYR A 154 -10.85 -3.64 10.91
N LYS A 155 -11.91 -3.50 10.14
CA LYS A 155 -11.98 -3.90 8.74
C LYS A 155 -12.72 -2.85 7.93
N LEU A 156 -12.15 -2.43 6.80
CA LEU A 156 -12.82 -1.58 5.83
C LEU A 156 -13.46 -2.45 4.75
N ASN A 157 -14.77 -2.51 4.69
CA ASN A 157 -15.51 -3.30 3.71
C ASN A 157 -15.61 -2.56 2.37
N SER A 158 -15.31 -3.24 1.26
CA SER A 158 -15.51 -2.70 -0.09
C SER A 158 -16.99 -2.63 -0.50
N LYS A 159 -17.81 -3.50 0.07
CA LYS A 159 -19.27 -3.55 -0.11
C LYS A 159 -19.95 -3.29 1.23
N ILE A 160 -21.12 -2.66 1.18
CA ILE A 160 -22.02 -2.53 2.33
C ILE A 160 -22.97 -3.71 2.34
#